data_699d2e88f4a2d4304d36981ed5fffb1d
#
_entry.id   699d2e88f4a2d4304d36981ed5fffb1d
#
_cell.length_a   1.000
_cell.length_b   1.000
_cell.length_c   1.000
_cell.angle_alpha   90.00
_cell.angle_beta   90.00
_cell.angle_gamma   90.00
#
_symmetry.space_group_name_H-M   'P 1'
#
loop_
_entity.id
_entity.type
_entity.pdbx_description
1 polymer ?
#
loop_
_entity_poly.entity_id
_entity_poly.type
_entity_poly.pdbx_seq_one_letter_code
_entity_poly.pdbx_strand_id
1 'polypeptide(L)'
;MEKKSKITAMLSVLLVSAPTTAKKLTTSNLRDNAMRTAAVEVDGTEIEQLEIVKEEKDTNNNNVIVLDTNQLKFDFNSATIKEEYTPILEKLKNYIETKNEKISITGYTDSKGTKEYNKELSLRRAESLEEKLIELGLSPEKIIETKGNGDNNPIASSDTEEGRAANRRIEVQFVH
;
A
#
# COMPACT_ATOMS: atom_id res chain seq x y z
N MET A 1 -35.69 -22.84 -45.49
CA MET A 1 -34.96 -21.66 -45.99
C MET A 1 -35.07 -20.56 -44.96
N GLU A 2 -34.08 -20.45 -44.07
CA GLU A 2 -34.05 -19.43 -43.03
C GLU A 2 -33.08 -18.32 -43.43
N LYS A 3 -33.61 -17.10 -43.49
CA LYS A 3 -32.82 -15.89 -43.77
C LYS A 3 -32.17 -15.40 -42.45
N LYS A 4 -30.84 -15.51 -42.34
CA LYS A 4 -30.06 -14.89 -41.31
C LYS A 4 -29.93 -13.37 -41.56
N SER A 5 -30.52 -12.57 -40.70
CA SER A 5 -30.38 -11.12 -40.65
C SER A 5 -29.04 -10.75 -39.97
N LYS A 6 -28.16 -10.04 -40.71
CA LYS A 6 -26.94 -9.45 -40.19
C LYS A 6 -27.28 -8.07 -39.61
N ILE A 7 -27.18 -7.90 -38.30
CA ILE A 7 -27.24 -6.59 -37.67
C ILE A 7 -25.81 -6.02 -37.62
N THR A 8 -25.58 -5.00 -38.44
CA THR A 8 -24.35 -4.23 -38.45
C THR A 8 -24.50 -3.10 -37.39
N ALA A 9 -23.82 -3.22 -36.28
CA ALA A 9 -23.74 -2.15 -35.31
C ALA A 9 -22.69 -1.14 -35.77
N MET A 10 -23.14 0.06 -36.10
CA MET A 10 -22.32 1.20 -36.49
C MET A 10 -21.89 1.93 -35.21
N LEU A 11 -20.62 1.79 -34.81
CA LEU A 11 -20.02 2.49 -33.65
C LEU A 11 -19.57 3.88 -34.13
N SER A 12 -20.34 4.90 -33.79
CA SER A 12 -19.97 6.30 -34.04
C SER A 12 -19.01 6.78 -32.97
N VAL A 13 -17.75 6.94 -33.33
CA VAL A 13 -16.72 7.59 -32.48
C VAL A 13 -16.95 9.10 -32.52
N LEU A 14 -17.38 9.64 -31.38
CA LEU A 14 -17.43 11.11 -31.19
C LEU A 14 -16.03 11.57 -30.79
N LEU A 15 -15.32 12.24 -31.70
CA LEU A 15 -14.09 12.95 -31.41
C LEU A 15 -14.42 14.25 -30.70
N VAL A 16 -14.25 14.32 -29.37
CA VAL A 16 -14.29 15.57 -28.63
C VAL A 16 -12.87 16.16 -28.62
N SER A 17 -12.66 17.19 -29.40
CA SER A 17 -11.42 17.99 -29.37
C SER A 17 -11.44 18.93 -28.15
N ALA A 18 -10.58 18.65 -27.16
CA ALA A 18 -10.33 19.57 -26.05
C ALA A 18 -9.27 20.62 -26.44
N PRO A 19 -9.41 21.89 -26.03
CA PRO A 19 -8.44 22.94 -26.37
C PRO A 19 -7.15 22.75 -25.61
N THR A 20 -6.05 22.68 -26.36
CA THR A 20 -4.67 22.59 -25.85
C THR A 20 -4.25 23.92 -25.27
N THR A 21 -4.33 24.08 -23.95
CA THR A 21 -3.65 25.20 -23.26
C THR A 21 -2.28 24.69 -22.80
N ALA A 22 -1.26 25.05 -23.53
CA ALA A 22 0.12 24.74 -23.15
C ALA A 22 0.51 25.50 -21.88
N LYS A 23 0.50 24.82 -20.73
CA LYS A 23 1.00 25.34 -19.46
C LYS A 23 2.49 25.06 -19.37
N LYS A 24 3.29 26.15 -19.26
CA LYS A 24 4.75 26.11 -19.17
C LYS A 24 5.19 25.21 -18.00
N LEU A 25 5.89 24.11 -18.31
CA LEU A 25 6.43 23.16 -17.34
C LEU A 25 7.61 23.80 -16.61
N THR A 26 7.50 23.95 -15.32
CA THR A 26 8.60 24.32 -14.42
C THR A 26 9.16 23.06 -13.77
N THR A 27 10.46 23.08 -13.43
CA THR A 27 11.24 21.92 -12.92
C THR A 27 10.67 21.29 -11.63
N SER A 28 9.82 22.00 -10.90
CA SER A 28 9.12 21.48 -9.70
C SER A 28 8.00 20.47 -10.03
N ASN A 29 7.38 20.58 -11.22
CA ASN A 29 6.29 19.70 -11.62
C ASN A 29 6.78 18.37 -12.22
N LEU A 30 8.09 18.22 -12.46
CA LEU A 30 8.67 16.98 -12.99
C LEU A 30 8.92 15.93 -11.90
N ARG A 31 9.09 16.34 -10.63
CA ARG A 31 9.25 15.40 -9.52
C ARG A 31 7.94 14.74 -9.11
N ASP A 32 6.83 15.48 -9.18
CA ASP A 32 5.50 14.95 -8.78
C ASP A 32 4.88 14.03 -9.86
N ASN A 33 5.36 14.10 -11.11
CA ASN A 33 4.81 13.32 -12.21
C ASN A 33 5.61 12.03 -12.50
N ALA A 34 6.84 11.91 -12.00
CA ALA A 34 7.66 10.69 -12.15
C ALA A 34 7.20 9.53 -11.25
N MET A 35 6.34 9.80 -10.26
CA MET A 35 5.75 8.78 -9.37
C MET A 35 4.42 8.19 -9.88
N ARG A 36 3.95 8.58 -11.06
CA ARG A 36 2.58 8.23 -11.51
C ARG A 36 2.47 7.25 -12.67
N THR A 37 3.56 6.74 -13.23
CA THR A 37 3.46 5.86 -14.39
C THR A 37 4.43 4.70 -14.33
N ALA A 38 4.04 3.66 -13.60
CA ALA A 38 4.41 2.30 -13.95
C ALA A 38 3.11 1.46 -13.90
N ALA A 39 2.24 1.66 -14.87
CA ALA A 39 1.18 0.69 -15.15
C ALA A 39 1.85 -0.50 -15.83
N VAL A 40 1.98 -1.60 -15.13
CA VAL A 40 2.29 -2.90 -15.73
C VAL A 40 0.96 -3.47 -16.22
N GLU A 41 0.77 -3.47 -17.55
CA GLU A 41 -0.29 -4.20 -18.21
C GLU A 41 -0.04 -5.70 -18.03
N VAL A 42 -0.82 -6.37 -17.22
CA VAL A 42 -0.92 -7.82 -17.17
C VAL A 42 -2.36 -8.20 -17.48
N ASP A 43 -2.54 -8.68 -18.72
CA ASP A 43 -3.72 -9.43 -19.20
C ASP A 43 -5.09 -8.95 -18.69
N GLY A 44 -5.58 -7.86 -19.31
CA GLY A 44 -7.02 -7.59 -19.48
C GLY A 44 -7.92 -7.43 -18.26
N THR A 45 -7.39 -7.49 -17.04
CA THR A 45 -8.10 -7.15 -15.80
C THR A 45 -7.64 -5.78 -15.31
N GLU A 46 -8.52 -4.80 -15.42
CA GLU A 46 -8.32 -3.44 -14.91
C GLU A 46 -7.82 -3.47 -13.46
N ILE A 47 -6.52 -3.14 -13.29
CA ILE A 47 -5.94 -2.86 -11.98
C ILE A 47 -6.30 -1.42 -11.60
N GLU A 48 -7.59 -1.10 -11.56
CA GLU A 48 -8.09 0.21 -11.16
C GLU A 48 -8.13 0.40 -9.63
N GLN A 49 -7.54 -0.52 -8.85
CA GLN A 49 -7.70 -0.54 -7.40
C GLN A 49 -6.40 -0.68 -6.58
N LEU A 50 -5.24 -0.45 -7.18
CA LEU A 50 -3.95 -0.50 -6.45
C LEU A 50 -3.49 0.86 -5.90
N GLU A 51 -4.29 1.92 -5.95
CA GLU A 51 -3.93 3.23 -5.36
C GLU A 51 -3.72 3.20 -3.84
N ILE A 52 -4.03 2.07 -3.18
CA ILE A 52 -3.98 1.96 -1.70
C ILE A 52 -2.68 1.34 -1.21
N VAL A 53 -1.95 0.62 -2.08
CA VAL A 53 -0.69 -0.04 -1.73
C VAL A 53 0.44 0.68 -2.47
N LYS A 54 1.05 1.69 -1.83
CA LYS A 54 2.24 2.33 -2.39
C LYS A 54 3.44 1.42 -2.14
N GLU A 55 3.99 0.88 -3.22
CA GLU A 55 5.33 0.30 -3.16
C GLU A 55 6.36 1.43 -3.11
N GLU A 56 7.18 1.42 -2.09
CA GLU A 56 8.37 2.25 -1.99
C GLU A 56 9.59 1.33 -2.05
N LYS A 57 10.75 1.88 -2.37
CA LYS A 57 12.01 1.15 -2.28
C LYS A 57 12.73 1.56 -1.01
N ASP A 58 13.15 0.57 -0.23
CA ASP A 58 14.02 0.81 0.91
C ASP A 58 15.45 1.20 0.46
N THR A 59 16.31 1.49 1.42
CA THR A 59 17.73 1.83 1.19
C THR A 59 18.53 0.72 0.50
N ASN A 60 18.02 -0.51 0.52
CA ASN A 60 18.62 -1.70 -0.10
C ASN A 60 17.97 -2.08 -1.43
N ASN A 61 17.11 -1.22 -1.99
CA ASN A 61 16.37 -1.42 -3.25
C ASN A 61 15.32 -2.55 -3.19
N ASN A 62 14.94 -3.03 -1.99
CA ASN A 62 13.83 -3.96 -1.81
C ASN A 62 12.50 -3.24 -1.89
N ASN A 63 11.49 -3.90 -2.42
CA ASN A 63 10.13 -3.37 -2.46
C ASN A 63 9.53 -3.42 -1.04
N VAL A 64 8.99 -2.29 -0.61
CA VAL A 64 8.33 -2.13 0.70
C VAL A 64 6.95 -1.54 0.49
N ILE A 65 5.96 -2.12 1.13
CA ILE A 65 4.62 -1.56 1.24
C ILE A 65 4.51 -0.89 2.60
N VAL A 66 4.17 0.38 2.61
CA VAL A 66 3.98 1.18 3.82
C VAL A 66 2.49 1.32 4.08
N LEU A 67 2.02 0.78 5.21
CA LEU A 67 0.67 0.98 5.73
C LEU A 67 0.73 2.08 6.80
N ASP A 68 0.41 3.29 6.42
CA ASP A 68 0.30 4.42 7.34
C ASP A 68 -1.11 4.52 7.96
N THR A 69 -1.37 5.57 8.72
CA THR A 69 -2.66 5.77 9.39
C THR A 69 -3.85 6.03 8.46
N ASN A 70 -3.63 6.18 7.15
CA ASN A 70 -4.71 6.27 6.16
C ASN A 70 -5.15 4.88 5.70
N GLN A 71 -4.23 3.92 5.61
CA GLN A 71 -4.52 2.55 5.19
C GLN A 71 -4.86 1.64 6.38
N LEU A 72 -4.20 1.82 7.54
CA LEU A 72 -4.40 1.00 8.72
C LEU A 72 -4.20 1.82 10.00
N LYS A 73 -5.29 2.23 10.62
CA LYS A 73 -5.26 3.03 11.84
C LYS A 73 -5.59 2.18 13.06
N PHE A 74 -4.73 2.23 14.05
CA PHE A 74 -4.99 1.68 15.38
C PHE A 74 -5.53 2.75 16.32
N ASP A 75 -6.40 2.37 17.22
CA ASP A 75 -6.82 3.24 18.31
C ASP A 75 -5.65 3.50 19.28
N PHE A 76 -5.81 4.51 20.13
CA PHE A 76 -4.79 4.85 21.12
C PHE A 76 -4.49 3.65 22.01
N ASN A 77 -3.19 3.35 22.18
CA ASN A 77 -2.72 2.20 22.96
C ASN A 77 -3.33 0.85 22.56
N SER A 78 -3.74 0.69 21.31
CA SER A 78 -4.33 -0.53 20.81
C SER A 78 -3.51 -1.12 19.65
N ALA A 79 -3.58 -2.44 19.53
CA ALA A 79 -3.09 -3.20 18.39
C ALA A 79 -4.25 -3.90 17.65
N THR A 80 -5.50 -3.66 18.06
CA THR A 80 -6.66 -4.30 17.44
C THR A 80 -6.92 -3.70 16.05
N ILE A 81 -6.98 -4.56 15.04
CA ILE A 81 -7.37 -4.20 13.68
C ILE A 81 -8.90 -4.26 13.60
N LYS A 82 -9.51 -3.16 13.14
CA LYS A 82 -10.95 -3.05 12.96
C LYS A 82 -11.37 -3.72 11.65
N GLU A 83 -12.58 -4.27 11.62
CA GLU A 83 -13.13 -4.96 10.44
C GLU A 83 -13.22 -4.05 9.19
N GLU A 84 -13.34 -2.73 9.38
CA GLU A 84 -13.34 -1.76 8.28
C GLU A 84 -12.07 -1.82 7.40
N TYR A 85 -10.96 -2.36 7.92
CA TYR A 85 -9.70 -2.52 7.18
C TYR A 85 -9.59 -3.87 6.46
N THR A 86 -10.51 -4.81 6.66
CA THR A 86 -10.49 -6.12 5.99
C THR A 86 -10.34 -6.03 4.48
N PRO A 87 -11.08 -5.16 3.75
CA PRO A 87 -10.95 -5.09 2.28
C PRO A 87 -9.55 -4.67 1.80
N ILE A 88 -8.87 -3.77 2.53
CA ILE A 88 -7.51 -3.37 2.17
C ILE A 88 -6.49 -4.47 2.48
N LEU A 89 -6.71 -5.21 3.57
CA LEU A 89 -5.83 -6.32 3.95
C LEU A 89 -6.00 -7.53 3.03
N GLU A 90 -7.21 -7.78 2.51
CA GLU A 90 -7.43 -8.77 1.44
C GLU A 90 -6.67 -8.41 0.16
N LYS A 91 -6.67 -7.13 -0.23
CA LYS A 91 -5.88 -6.65 -1.38
C LYS A 91 -4.38 -6.83 -1.14
N LEU A 92 -3.90 -6.47 0.04
CA LEU A 92 -2.50 -6.67 0.43
C LEU A 92 -2.12 -8.15 0.39
N LYS A 93 -2.93 -9.02 0.97
CA LYS A 93 -2.73 -10.48 0.94
C LYS A 93 -2.66 -11.01 -0.50
N ASN A 94 -3.63 -10.65 -1.34
CA ASN A 94 -3.65 -11.06 -2.74
C ASN A 94 -2.40 -10.57 -3.48
N TYR A 95 -1.98 -9.34 -3.22
CA TYR A 95 -0.76 -8.79 -3.81
C TYR A 95 0.49 -9.58 -3.40
N ILE A 96 0.66 -9.90 -2.10
CA ILE A 96 1.76 -10.72 -1.60
C ILE A 96 1.78 -12.10 -2.29
N GLU A 97 0.62 -12.70 -2.53
CA GLU A 97 0.52 -13.98 -3.23
C GLU A 97 0.99 -13.90 -4.68
N THR A 98 0.66 -12.82 -5.39
CA THR A 98 1.07 -12.64 -6.80
C THR A 98 2.58 -12.52 -6.97
N LYS A 99 3.29 -11.94 -5.99
CA LYS A 99 4.76 -11.75 -6.06
C LYS A 99 5.56 -13.03 -5.87
N ASN A 100 4.97 -14.09 -5.32
CA ASN A 100 5.64 -15.34 -4.98
C ASN A 100 6.93 -15.16 -4.15
N GLU A 101 7.05 -14.08 -3.42
CA GLU A 101 8.15 -13.74 -2.53
C GLU A 101 7.74 -13.96 -1.07
N LYS A 102 8.72 -13.98 -0.18
CA LYS A 102 8.50 -13.95 1.26
C LYS A 102 8.47 -12.51 1.73
N ILE A 103 7.88 -12.27 2.89
CA ILE A 103 7.78 -10.94 3.48
C ILE A 103 8.33 -10.90 4.90
N SER A 104 8.78 -9.72 5.33
CA SER A 104 8.94 -9.36 6.73
C SER A 104 7.99 -8.22 7.09
N ILE A 105 7.45 -8.23 8.31
CA ILE A 105 6.52 -7.24 8.82
C ILE A 105 7.19 -6.46 9.94
N THR A 106 7.28 -5.13 9.83
CA THR A 106 7.89 -4.28 10.85
C THR A 106 6.94 -3.17 11.27
N GLY A 107 6.60 -3.13 12.57
CA GLY A 107 5.79 -2.06 13.15
C GLY A 107 6.65 -0.90 13.65
N TYR A 108 6.09 0.32 13.56
CA TYR A 108 6.69 1.55 14.05
C TYR A 108 5.68 2.38 14.84
N THR A 109 6.19 3.23 15.74
CA THR A 109 5.43 4.22 16.50
C THR A 109 5.95 5.63 16.23
N ASP A 110 5.24 6.63 16.74
CA ASP A 110 5.81 7.95 16.93
C ASP A 110 6.70 8.01 18.17
N SER A 111 7.31 9.17 18.42
CA SER A 111 8.26 9.38 19.54
C SER A 111 7.60 9.60 20.92
N LYS A 112 6.27 9.47 21.03
CA LYS A 112 5.57 9.62 22.31
C LYS A 112 5.66 8.32 23.12
N GLY A 113 6.09 8.42 24.37
CA GLY A 113 6.22 7.28 25.28
C GLY A 113 7.68 6.87 25.56
N THR A 114 7.87 5.74 26.24
CA THR A 114 9.20 5.18 26.45
C THR A 114 9.59 4.27 25.27
N LYS A 115 10.89 4.09 25.07
CA LYS A 115 11.40 3.23 24.00
C LYS A 115 10.93 1.79 24.13
N GLU A 116 10.93 1.27 25.35
CA GLU A 116 10.50 -0.09 25.66
C GLU A 116 9.01 -0.27 25.34
N TYR A 117 8.18 0.68 25.78
CA TYR A 117 6.75 0.70 25.51
C TYR A 117 6.47 0.76 23.99
N ASN A 118 7.14 1.67 23.27
CA ASN A 118 6.98 1.84 21.83
C ASN A 118 7.40 0.59 21.06
N LYS A 119 8.50 -0.04 21.49
CA LYS A 119 8.97 -1.30 20.87
C LYS A 119 7.93 -2.41 21.03
N GLU A 120 7.37 -2.57 22.23
CA GLU A 120 6.34 -3.58 22.49
C GLU A 120 5.03 -3.27 21.76
N LEU A 121 4.58 -2.01 21.77
CA LEU A 121 3.35 -1.61 21.06
C LEU A 121 3.47 -1.84 19.53
N SER A 122 4.62 -1.47 18.95
CA SER A 122 4.87 -1.68 17.53
C SER A 122 4.94 -3.16 17.16
N LEU A 123 5.51 -4.01 18.04
CA LEU A 123 5.50 -5.46 17.86
C LEU A 123 4.07 -6.00 17.87
N ARG A 124 3.28 -5.70 18.89
CA ARG A 124 1.88 -6.17 18.95
C ARG A 124 1.06 -5.76 17.72
N ARG A 125 1.29 -4.56 17.16
CA ARG A 125 0.61 -4.11 15.94
C ARG A 125 1.05 -4.90 14.71
N ALA A 126 2.35 -5.21 14.60
CA ALA A 126 2.87 -6.03 13.52
C ALA A 126 2.33 -7.47 13.61
N GLU A 127 2.28 -8.06 14.80
CA GLU A 127 1.71 -9.38 15.07
C GLU A 127 0.21 -9.42 14.73
N SER A 128 -0.56 -8.38 15.07
CA SER A 128 -1.97 -8.30 14.70
C SER A 128 -2.19 -8.24 13.18
N LEU A 129 -1.27 -7.60 12.43
CA LEU A 129 -1.33 -7.64 10.97
C LEU A 129 -0.99 -9.03 10.44
N GLU A 130 0.04 -9.68 10.97
CA GLU A 130 0.39 -11.06 10.64
C GLU A 130 -0.78 -12.00 10.84
N GLU A 131 -1.38 -12.00 12.05
CA GLU A 131 -2.54 -12.82 12.39
C GLU A 131 -3.70 -12.58 11.43
N LYS A 132 -4.00 -11.30 11.11
CA LYS A 132 -5.10 -10.97 10.20
C LYS A 132 -4.83 -11.43 8.77
N LEU A 133 -3.60 -11.31 8.26
CA LEU A 133 -3.23 -11.81 6.94
C LEU A 133 -3.35 -13.34 6.86
N ILE A 134 -2.94 -14.06 7.92
CA ILE A 134 -3.09 -15.52 8.01
C ILE A 134 -4.59 -15.91 8.09
N GLU A 135 -5.40 -15.20 8.88
CA GLU A 135 -6.86 -15.38 8.95
C GLU A 135 -7.51 -15.21 7.57
N LEU A 136 -7.03 -14.25 6.77
CA LEU A 136 -7.48 -14.02 5.39
C LEU A 136 -6.94 -15.06 4.38
N GLY A 137 -6.13 -16.01 4.84
CA GLY A 137 -5.65 -17.16 4.06
C GLY A 137 -4.23 -17.02 3.51
N LEU A 138 -3.43 -16.03 3.95
CA LEU A 138 -2.00 -15.99 3.63
C LEU A 138 -1.29 -17.18 4.29
N SER A 139 -0.46 -17.92 3.52
CA SER A 139 0.35 -18.99 4.10
C SER A 139 1.36 -18.44 5.12
N PRO A 140 1.42 -18.97 6.36
CA PRO A 140 2.41 -18.55 7.36
C PRO A 140 3.86 -18.65 6.87
N GLU A 141 4.15 -19.57 5.95
CA GLU A 141 5.50 -19.76 5.38
C GLU A 141 5.96 -18.56 4.52
N LYS A 142 5.03 -17.70 4.12
CA LYS A 142 5.33 -16.45 3.41
C LYS A 142 5.94 -15.40 4.33
N ILE A 143 5.70 -15.49 5.65
CA ILE A 143 6.16 -14.51 6.64
C ILE A 143 7.43 -15.06 7.29
N ILE A 144 8.57 -14.38 7.09
CA ILE A 144 9.86 -14.83 7.62
C ILE A 144 10.21 -14.16 8.95
N GLU A 145 9.68 -12.97 9.18
CA GLU A 145 9.96 -12.20 10.39
C GLU A 145 8.84 -11.20 10.67
N THR A 146 8.44 -11.09 11.94
CA THR A 146 7.57 -10.04 12.44
C THR A 146 8.22 -9.36 13.63
N LYS A 147 8.38 -8.03 13.57
CA LYS A 147 9.10 -7.27 14.60
C LYS A 147 8.52 -5.90 14.88
N GLY A 148 8.77 -5.41 16.08
CA GLY A 148 8.54 -4.04 16.50
C GLY A 148 9.84 -3.25 16.48
N ASN A 149 9.84 -2.08 15.89
CA ASN A 149 11.00 -1.19 15.86
C ASN A 149 10.82 0.08 16.71
N GLY A 150 9.63 0.24 17.30
CA GLY A 150 9.29 1.40 18.14
C GLY A 150 9.37 2.70 17.36
N ASP A 151 9.97 3.71 17.97
CA ASP A 151 10.19 5.04 17.42
C ASP A 151 11.54 5.19 16.67
N ASN A 152 12.21 4.07 16.36
CA ASN A 152 13.42 4.09 15.55
C ASN A 152 13.06 4.32 14.08
N ASN A 153 14.01 4.90 13.32
CA ASN A 153 13.87 5.16 11.89
C ASN A 153 12.61 5.99 11.51
N PRO A 154 12.43 7.18 12.08
CA PRO A 154 11.34 8.06 11.71
C PRO A 154 11.47 8.47 10.25
N ILE A 155 10.35 8.46 9.50
CA ILE A 155 10.28 8.92 8.11
C ILE A 155 9.85 10.38 7.98
N ALA A 156 9.36 10.97 9.09
CA ALA A 156 8.94 12.36 9.15
C ALA A 156 9.26 12.96 10.53
N SER A 157 9.24 14.32 10.62
CA SER A 157 9.47 15.00 11.89
C SER A 157 8.42 14.63 12.93
N SER A 158 8.86 14.26 14.14
CA SER A 158 7.98 14.00 15.28
C SER A 158 7.42 15.26 15.94
N ASP A 159 7.85 16.45 15.51
CA ASP A 159 7.41 17.72 16.10
C ASP A 159 5.97 18.06 15.70
N THR A 160 5.56 17.66 14.49
CA THR A 160 4.19 17.89 13.96
C THR A 160 3.31 16.66 14.15
N GLU A 161 1.97 16.83 14.16
CA GLU A 161 1.06 15.69 14.24
C GLU A 161 1.07 14.88 12.94
N GLU A 162 1.17 15.55 11.80
CA GLU A 162 1.27 14.94 10.48
C GLU A 162 2.50 14.03 10.40
N GLY A 163 3.65 14.52 10.88
CA GLY A 163 4.87 13.72 10.91
C GLY A 163 4.80 12.54 11.88
N ARG A 164 4.19 12.73 13.04
CA ARG A 164 3.92 11.60 13.97
C ARG A 164 2.97 10.59 13.36
N ALA A 165 1.93 11.04 12.65
CA ALA A 165 1.01 10.15 11.95
C ALA A 165 1.72 9.31 10.89
N ALA A 166 2.63 9.89 10.11
CA ALA A 166 3.46 9.17 9.14
C ALA A 166 4.40 8.16 9.81
N ASN A 167 4.93 8.49 11.01
CA ASN A 167 5.80 7.57 11.74
C ASN A 167 5.03 6.38 12.34
N ARG A 168 3.74 6.50 12.65
CA ARG A 168 2.86 5.40 13.10
C ARG A 168 2.45 4.53 11.90
N ARG A 169 3.31 3.61 11.49
CA ARG A 169 3.13 2.79 10.29
C ARG A 169 3.51 1.33 10.53
N ILE A 170 3.10 0.48 9.59
CA ILE A 170 3.65 -0.87 9.43
C ILE A 170 4.26 -0.96 8.03
N GLU A 171 5.45 -1.50 7.96
CA GLU A 171 6.16 -1.80 6.72
C GLU A 171 6.09 -3.29 6.43
N VAL A 172 5.69 -3.67 5.22
CA VAL A 172 5.73 -5.03 4.70
C VAL A 172 6.80 -5.06 3.61
N GLN A 173 7.92 -5.66 3.91
CA GLN A 173 9.10 -5.72 3.05
C GLN A 173 9.15 -7.07 2.33
N PHE A 174 9.34 -7.05 1.00
CA PHE A 174 9.58 -8.26 0.22
C PHE A 174 11.04 -8.69 0.33
N VAL A 175 11.25 -9.99 0.51
CA VAL A 175 12.58 -10.59 0.71
C VAL A 175 12.83 -11.63 -0.38
N HIS A 176 13.85 -11.40 -1.17
CA HIS A 176 14.28 -12.24 -2.28
C HIS A 176 15.17 -13.41 -1.82
#